data_25c7c9eef0b7ca5a1491f729caf46e4a
#
_entry.id   25c7c9eef0b7ca5a1491f729caf46e4a
#
_cell.length_a   1.000
_cell.length_b   1.000
_cell.length_c   1.000
_cell.angle_alpha   90.00
_cell.angle_beta   90.00
_cell.angle_gamma   90.00
#
_symmetry.space_group_name_H-M   'P 1'
#
loop_
_entity.id
_entity.type
_entity.pdbx_description
1 polymer ?
#
loop_
_entity_poly.entity_id
_entity_poly.type
_entity_poly.pdbx_seq_one_letter_code
_entity_poly.pdbx_strand_id
1 'polypeptide(L)'
;MEQIIALSLLVAVAAWMVASFARLEHLNRRVQQAWKKWNHATRRRNDCLGDFVTVYASYLPREDMLPRKMRRWAEDSRRALEELPHAPMLGSSESLGLAEKHLQRLLHHTRRLMESNPPVDANEQLLGLYQAVSVSLRMQVEEAHYYNRSVHDYNAALDEPITRLVAPLLGFAPVDELAQLSPLSKN
;
A
#
# COMPACT_ATOMS: atom_id res chain seq x y z
N MET A 1 40.47 16.50 35.48
CA MET A 1 40.39 16.26 34.01
C MET A 1 39.46 15.13 33.65
N GLU A 2 39.52 13.99 34.30
CA GLU A 2 38.66 12.81 34.02
C GLU A 2 37.17 13.11 34.17
N GLN A 3 36.73 13.88 35.19
CA GLN A 3 35.32 14.22 35.37
C GLN A 3 34.79 15.12 34.24
N ILE A 4 35.60 16.02 33.69
CA ILE A 4 35.19 16.90 32.59
C ILE A 4 35.04 16.06 31.31
N ILE A 5 35.96 15.10 31.06
CA ILE A 5 35.89 14.20 29.94
C ILE A 5 34.64 13.29 30.02
N ALA A 6 34.37 12.73 31.21
CA ALA A 6 33.18 11.90 31.42
C ALA A 6 31.89 12.67 31.23
N LEU A 7 31.82 13.91 31.72
CA LEU A 7 30.65 14.77 31.55
C LEU A 7 30.44 15.16 30.09
N SER A 8 31.51 15.52 29.35
CA SER A 8 31.41 15.88 27.93
C SER A 8 30.98 14.69 27.08
N LEU A 9 31.45 13.46 27.39
CA LEU A 9 31.00 12.23 26.74
C LEU A 9 29.52 11.95 26.99
N LEU A 10 29.07 12.12 28.23
CA LEU A 10 27.66 11.93 28.59
C LEU A 10 26.75 12.91 27.85
N VAL A 11 27.14 14.18 27.74
CA VAL A 11 26.40 15.20 26.98
C VAL A 11 26.37 14.87 25.50
N ALA A 12 27.49 14.41 24.93
CA ALA A 12 27.56 14.02 23.53
C ALA A 12 26.64 12.81 23.21
N VAL A 13 26.63 11.78 24.09
CA VAL A 13 25.73 10.65 23.97
C VAL A 13 24.27 11.04 24.08
N ALA A 14 23.93 11.92 25.04
CA ALA A 14 22.57 12.42 25.20
C ALA A 14 22.10 13.23 23.97
N ALA A 15 22.95 14.12 23.46
CA ALA A 15 22.64 14.89 22.26
C ALA A 15 22.46 14.00 21.04
N TRP A 16 23.32 12.97 20.88
CA TRP A 16 23.18 11.97 19.82
C TRP A 16 21.88 11.17 19.95
N MET A 17 21.48 10.72 21.15
CA MET A 17 20.21 10.02 21.37
C MET A 17 19.01 10.87 20.97
N VAL A 18 18.99 12.15 21.34
CA VAL A 18 17.92 13.09 20.98
C VAL A 18 17.86 13.27 19.46
N ALA A 19 18.99 13.43 18.80
CA ALA A 19 19.05 13.56 17.33
C ALA A 19 18.56 12.29 16.63
N SER A 20 18.96 11.11 17.11
CA SER A 20 18.52 9.82 16.56
C SER A 20 17.03 9.59 16.75
N PHE A 21 16.49 9.92 17.93
CA PHE A 21 15.06 9.87 18.20
C PHE A 21 14.29 10.80 17.26
N ALA A 22 14.70 12.04 17.11
CA ALA A 22 14.05 13.01 16.24
C ALA A 22 14.07 12.55 14.77
N ARG A 23 15.18 11.94 14.32
CA ARG A 23 15.30 11.38 12.97
C ARG A 23 14.35 10.20 12.76
N LEU A 24 14.31 9.23 13.69
CA LEU A 24 13.41 8.08 13.62
C LEU A 24 11.95 8.50 13.64
N GLU A 25 11.59 9.42 14.51
CA GLU A 25 10.25 9.98 14.61
C GLU A 25 9.83 10.67 13.29
N HIS A 26 10.74 11.43 12.66
CA HIS A 26 10.50 12.04 11.36
C HIS A 26 10.27 10.99 10.26
N LEU A 27 11.10 9.96 10.19
CA LEU A 27 10.97 8.87 9.22
C LEU A 27 9.68 8.07 9.46
N ASN A 28 9.33 7.75 10.70
CA ASN A 28 8.08 7.09 11.05
C ASN A 28 6.87 7.91 10.61
N ARG A 29 6.86 9.22 10.86
CA ARG A 29 5.79 10.11 10.37
C ARG A 29 5.66 10.08 8.85
N ARG A 30 6.76 10.04 8.10
CA ARG A 30 6.75 9.89 6.65
C ARG A 30 6.11 8.58 6.22
N VAL A 31 6.43 7.47 6.88
CA VAL A 31 5.82 6.15 6.63
C VAL A 31 4.32 6.20 6.89
N GLN A 32 3.87 6.77 8.03
CA GLN A 32 2.45 6.88 8.35
C GLN A 32 1.68 7.78 7.36
N GLN A 33 2.29 8.86 6.88
CA GLN A 33 1.69 9.72 5.86
C GLN A 33 1.58 9.01 4.51
N ALA A 34 2.62 8.29 4.10
CA ALA A 34 2.63 7.49 2.88
C ALA A 34 1.58 6.37 2.93
N TRP A 35 1.45 5.69 4.06
CA TRP A 35 0.40 4.70 4.31
C TRP A 35 -1.01 5.27 4.14
N LYS A 36 -1.29 6.43 4.72
CA LYS A 36 -2.59 7.10 4.58
C LYS A 36 -2.92 7.43 3.13
N LYS A 37 -1.95 7.91 2.35
CA LYS A 37 -2.14 8.21 0.92
C LYS A 37 -2.44 6.95 0.13
N TRP A 38 -1.65 5.90 0.32
CA TRP A 38 -1.88 4.62 -0.35
C TRP A 38 -3.23 4.00 0.02
N ASN A 39 -3.61 4.02 1.31
CA ASN A 39 -4.92 3.56 1.78
C ASN A 39 -6.06 4.33 1.09
N HIS A 40 -5.95 5.66 1.00
CA HIS A 40 -6.93 6.47 0.29
C HIS A 40 -7.02 6.14 -1.20
N ALA A 41 -5.89 5.97 -1.88
CA ALA A 41 -5.84 5.56 -3.28
C ALA A 41 -6.48 4.18 -3.50
N THR A 42 -6.24 3.23 -2.58
CA THR A 42 -6.82 1.88 -2.61
C THR A 42 -8.33 1.92 -2.42
N ARG A 43 -8.85 2.70 -1.48
CA ARG A 43 -10.30 2.89 -1.29
C ARG A 43 -10.95 3.47 -2.53
N ARG A 44 -10.38 4.54 -3.10
CA ARG A 44 -10.87 5.15 -4.33
C ARG A 44 -10.92 4.16 -5.50
N ARG A 45 -9.88 3.32 -5.66
CA ARG A 45 -9.90 2.25 -6.67
C ARG A 45 -11.03 1.26 -6.42
N ASN A 46 -11.27 0.85 -5.17
CA ASN A 46 -12.34 -0.08 -4.82
C ASN A 46 -13.72 0.51 -5.13
N ASP A 47 -13.92 1.81 -4.93
CA ASP A 47 -15.15 2.50 -5.27
C ASP A 47 -15.37 2.52 -6.80
N CYS A 48 -14.38 2.96 -7.57
CA CYS A 48 -14.44 2.92 -9.04
C CYS A 48 -14.68 1.49 -9.57
N LEU A 49 -14.11 0.49 -8.93
CA LEU A 49 -14.31 -0.92 -9.26
C LEU A 49 -15.75 -1.37 -8.98
N GLY A 50 -16.36 -0.92 -7.91
CA GLY A 50 -17.76 -1.20 -7.57
C GLY A 50 -18.71 -0.71 -8.67
N ASP A 51 -18.52 0.52 -9.14
CA ASP A 51 -19.30 1.12 -10.23
C ASP A 51 -19.11 0.34 -11.54
N PHE A 52 -17.85 0.06 -11.91
CA PHE A 52 -17.52 -0.73 -13.09
C PHE A 52 -18.17 -2.11 -13.07
N VAL A 53 -18.01 -2.87 -11.98
CA VAL A 53 -18.53 -4.25 -11.86
C VAL A 53 -20.06 -4.28 -11.92
N THR A 54 -20.72 -3.24 -11.43
CA THR A 54 -22.18 -3.15 -11.47
C THR A 54 -22.70 -3.06 -12.91
N VAL A 55 -22.07 -2.24 -13.73
CA VAL A 55 -22.44 -2.10 -15.16
C VAL A 55 -21.95 -3.31 -15.95
N TYR A 56 -20.71 -3.76 -15.74
CA TYR A 56 -20.13 -4.88 -16.47
C TYR A 56 -20.91 -6.19 -16.29
N ALA A 57 -21.48 -6.43 -15.09
CA ALA A 57 -22.30 -7.61 -14.83
C ALA A 57 -23.54 -7.73 -15.72
N SER A 58 -24.05 -6.63 -16.28
CA SER A 58 -25.21 -6.65 -17.19
C SER A 58 -24.87 -7.19 -18.61
N TYR A 59 -23.59 -7.21 -18.96
CA TYR A 59 -23.08 -7.73 -20.25
C TYR A 59 -22.63 -9.17 -20.20
N LEU A 60 -22.65 -9.78 -19.03
CA LEU A 60 -22.19 -11.16 -18.80
C LEU A 60 -23.37 -12.10 -18.56
N PRO A 61 -23.25 -13.40 -18.91
CA PRO A 61 -24.19 -14.42 -18.50
C PRO A 61 -24.40 -14.41 -16.99
N ARG A 62 -25.61 -14.69 -16.50
CA ARG A 62 -25.94 -14.68 -15.06
C ARG A 62 -25.13 -15.69 -14.25
N GLU A 63 -24.64 -16.74 -14.88
CA GLU A 63 -23.79 -17.77 -14.30
C GLU A 63 -22.32 -17.34 -14.17
N ASP A 64 -21.91 -16.25 -14.82
CA ASP A 64 -20.52 -15.80 -14.76
C ASP A 64 -20.15 -15.34 -13.35
N MET A 65 -19.15 -15.99 -12.81
CA MET A 65 -18.66 -15.74 -11.44
C MET A 65 -17.68 -14.57 -11.34
N LEU A 66 -17.24 -14.00 -12.47
CA LEU A 66 -16.23 -12.94 -12.48
C LEU A 66 -16.64 -11.69 -11.70
N PRO A 67 -17.84 -11.10 -11.89
CA PRO A 67 -18.28 -9.95 -11.12
C PRO A 67 -18.36 -10.23 -9.61
N ARG A 68 -18.81 -11.43 -9.24
CA ARG A 68 -18.88 -11.84 -7.83
C ARG A 68 -17.49 -11.97 -7.21
N LYS A 69 -16.53 -12.55 -7.93
CA LYS A 69 -15.13 -12.65 -7.48
C LYS A 69 -14.50 -11.28 -7.31
N MET A 70 -14.72 -10.36 -8.24
CA MET A 70 -14.19 -8.99 -8.14
C MET A 70 -14.74 -8.25 -6.92
N ARG A 71 -16.05 -8.32 -6.68
CA ARG A 71 -16.69 -7.73 -5.49
C ARG A 71 -16.13 -8.33 -4.20
N ARG A 72 -16.01 -9.65 -4.14
CA ARG A 72 -15.46 -10.33 -2.96
C ARG A 72 -14.05 -9.85 -2.64
N TRP A 73 -13.14 -9.85 -3.61
CA TRP A 73 -11.77 -9.42 -3.35
C TRP A 73 -11.64 -7.93 -3.06
N ALA A 74 -12.50 -7.09 -3.62
CA ALA A 74 -12.57 -5.68 -3.26
C ALA A 74 -13.04 -5.50 -1.80
N GLU A 75 -13.99 -6.32 -1.35
CA GLU A 75 -14.47 -6.31 0.04
C GLU A 75 -13.41 -6.87 1.00
N ASP A 76 -12.72 -7.94 0.63
CA ASP A 76 -11.62 -8.50 1.43
C ASP A 76 -10.47 -7.48 1.57
N SER A 77 -10.14 -6.74 0.50
CA SER A 77 -9.19 -5.62 0.54
C SER A 77 -9.66 -4.50 1.49
N ARG A 78 -10.96 -4.15 1.45
CA ARG A 78 -11.53 -3.11 2.33
C ARG A 78 -11.42 -3.51 3.80
N ARG A 79 -11.81 -4.75 4.15
CA ARG A 79 -11.70 -5.27 5.53
C ARG A 79 -10.26 -5.28 6.02
N ALA A 80 -9.34 -5.79 5.20
CA ALA A 80 -7.92 -5.81 5.56
C ALA A 80 -7.38 -4.40 5.82
N LEU A 81 -7.84 -3.37 5.08
CA LEU A 81 -7.49 -1.98 5.33
C LEU A 81 -8.10 -1.40 6.62
N GLU A 82 -9.28 -1.88 7.02
CA GLU A 82 -9.93 -1.47 8.28
C GLU A 82 -9.22 -2.06 9.50
N GLU A 83 -8.69 -3.27 9.37
CA GLU A 83 -7.87 -3.94 10.39
C GLU A 83 -6.48 -3.31 10.55
N LEU A 84 -6.01 -2.54 9.55
CA LEU A 84 -4.70 -1.90 9.51
C LEU A 84 -4.81 -0.35 9.50
N PRO A 85 -5.22 0.29 10.60
CA PRO A 85 -5.40 1.75 10.65
C PRO A 85 -4.09 2.53 10.54
N HIS A 86 -2.96 1.88 10.83
CA HIS A 86 -1.59 2.42 10.72
C HIS A 86 -0.78 1.57 9.76
N ALA A 87 0.40 2.05 9.39
CA ALA A 87 1.34 1.27 8.60
C ALA A 87 1.61 -0.08 9.29
N PRO A 88 1.47 -1.22 8.56
CA PRO A 88 1.51 -2.54 9.16
C PRO A 88 2.89 -2.86 9.73
N MET A 89 2.90 -3.45 10.93
CA MET A 89 4.12 -4.03 11.50
C MET A 89 4.56 -5.24 10.69
N LEU A 90 5.82 -5.60 10.80
CA LEU A 90 6.41 -6.73 10.06
C LEU A 90 5.57 -8.01 10.23
N GLY A 91 5.15 -8.61 9.11
CA GLY A 91 4.33 -9.83 9.07
C GLY A 91 2.83 -9.64 9.19
N SER A 92 2.30 -8.39 9.31
CA SER A 92 0.87 -8.14 9.50
C SER A 92 0.09 -7.81 8.20
N SER A 93 0.77 -7.65 7.06
CA SER A 93 0.16 -7.22 5.78
C SER A 93 -0.23 -8.36 4.84
N GLU A 94 -0.12 -9.62 5.25
CA GLU A 94 -0.28 -10.79 4.36
C GLU A 94 -1.68 -10.89 3.73
N SER A 95 -2.74 -10.74 4.53
CA SER A 95 -4.12 -10.80 4.05
C SER A 95 -4.42 -9.72 3.01
N LEU A 96 -3.93 -8.52 3.25
CA LEU A 96 -4.05 -7.39 2.34
C LEU A 96 -3.30 -7.65 1.03
N GLY A 97 -2.06 -8.12 1.10
CA GLY A 97 -1.25 -8.47 -0.07
C GLY A 97 -1.90 -9.56 -0.93
N LEU A 98 -2.54 -10.55 -0.29
CA LEU A 98 -3.25 -11.61 -0.99
C LEU A 98 -4.48 -11.06 -1.73
N ALA A 99 -5.31 -10.24 -1.08
CA ALA A 99 -6.48 -9.63 -1.69
C ALA A 99 -6.11 -8.74 -2.89
N GLU A 100 -5.09 -7.91 -2.73
CA GLU A 100 -4.59 -7.03 -3.80
C GLU A 100 -4.08 -7.83 -5.01
N LYS A 101 -3.30 -8.87 -4.79
CA LYS A 101 -2.79 -9.75 -5.85
C LYS A 101 -3.90 -10.44 -6.64
N HIS A 102 -4.93 -10.93 -5.96
CA HIS A 102 -6.08 -11.56 -6.62
C HIS A 102 -6.88 -10.56 -7.44
N LEU A 103 -7.14 -9.39 -6.87
CA LEU A 103 -7.88 -8.34 -7.55
C LEU A 103 -7.16 -7.85 -8.81
N GLN A 104 -5.86 -7.68 -8.75
CA GLN A 104 -5.04 -7.30 -9.90
C GLN A 104 -5.12 -8.34 -11.03
N ARG A 105 -5.03 -9.64 -10.70
CA ARG A 105 -5.19 -10.71 -11.69
C ARG A 105 -6.56 -10.70 -12.37
N LEU A 106 -7.62 -10.46 -11.60
CA LEU A 106 -8.98 -10.36 -12.14
C LEU A 106 -9.13 -9.17 -13.08
N LEU A 107 -8.55 -8.02 -12.74
CA LEU A 107 -8.57 -6.84 -13.60
C LEU A 107 -7.86 -7.08 -14.95
N HIS A 108 -6.70 -7.74 -14.92
CA HIS A 108 -6.01 -8.15 -16.15
C HIS A 108 -6.84 -9.11 -17.01
N HIS A 109 -7.50 -10.08 -16.38
CA HIS A 109 -8.36 -11.01 -17.08
C HIS A 109 -9.57 -10.31 -17.70
N THR A 110 -10.22 -9.43 -16.93
CA THR A 110 -11.37 -8.63 -17.39
C THR A 110 -11.02 -7.80 -18.62
N ARG A 111 -9.86 -7.15 -18.63
CA ARG A 111 -9.41 -6.39 -19.79
C ARG A 111 -9.40 -7.22 -21.08
N ARG A 112 -8.78 -8.41 -21.02
CA ARG A 112 -8.72 -9.32 -22.18
C ARG A 112 -10.10 -9.76 -22.66
N LEU A 113 -11.02 -10.02 -21.70
CA LEU A 113 -12.40 -10.39 -22.04
C LEU A 113 -13.15 -9.24 -22.72
N MET A 114 -12.96 -8.00 -22.26
CA MET A 114 -13.57 -6.83 -22.87
C MET A 114 -13.07 -6.63 -24.31
N GLU A 115 -11.75 -6.70 -24.53
CA GLU A 115 -11.12 -6.59 -25.85
C GLU A 115 -11.56 -7.69 -26.84
N SER A 116 -11.95 -8.86 -26.33
CA SER A 116 -12.46 -9.98 -27.16
C SER A 116 -13.97 -9.97 -27.41
N ASN A 117 -14.71 -9.00 -26.82
CA ASN A 117 -16.17 -8.93 -26.92
C ASN A 117 -16.61 -7.59 -27.57
N PRO A 118 -16.87 -7.55 -28.90
CA PRO A 118 -17.16 -6.32 -29.63
C PRO A 118 -18.31 -5.49 -29.07
N PRO A 119 -19.46 -6.05 -28.62
CA PRO A 119 -20.53 -5.28 -27.98
C PRO A 119 -20.10 -4.57 -26.70
N VAL A 120 -19.15 -5.14 -25.96
CA VAL A 120 -18.61 -4.58 -24.72
C VAL A 120 -17.59 -3.50 -25.05
N ASP A 121 -16.73 -3.75 -26.03
CA ASP A 121 -15.68 -2.83 -26.48
C ASP A 121 -16.27 -1.55 -27.12
N ALA A 122 -17.45 -1.63 -27.72
CA ALA A 122 -18.17 -0.48 -28.30
C ALA A 122 -18.96 0.35 -27.27
N ASN A 123 -19.01 -0.05 -25.99
CA ASN A 123 -19.80 0.65 -24.99
C ASN A 123 -18.98 1.75 -24.30
N GLU A 124 -19.22 3.02 -24.67
CA GLU A 124 -18.50 4.19 -24.14
C GLU A 124 -18.60 4.33 -22.62
N GLN A 125 -19.77 4.06 -22.02
CA GLN A 125 -19.97 4.14 -20.56
C GLN A 125 -19.09 3.10 -19.85
N LEU A 126 -19.08 1.87 -20.32
CA LEU A 126 -18.30 0.80 -19.72
C LEU A 126 -16.79 1.04 -19.89
N LEU A 127 -16.38 1.51 -21.06
CA LEU A 127 -14.98 1.91 -21.30
C LEU A 127 -14.56 3.06 -20.38
N GLY A 128 -15.40 4.07 -20.17
CA GLY A 128 -15.15 5.17 -19.25
C GLY A 128 -14.96 4.69 -17.81
N LEU A 129 -15.83 3.79 -17.34
CA LEU A 129 -15.71 3.19 -16.00
C LEU A 129 -14.44 2.35 -15.87
N TYR A 130 -14.11 1.54 -16.87
CA TYR A 130 -12.87 0.76 -16.88
C TYR A 130 -11.62 1.66 -16.87
N GLN A 131 -11.68 2.76 -17.60
CA GLN A 131 -10.61 3.76 -17.60
C GLN A 131 -10.44 4.41 -16.23
N ALA A 132 -11.53 4.72 -15.53
CA ALA A 132 -11.50 5.24 -14.16
C ALA A 132 -10.82 4.24 -13.19
N VAL A 133 -11.16 2.95 -13.28
CA VAL A 133 -10.48 1.90 -12.52
C VAL A 133 -8.98 1.84 -12.84
N SER A 134 -8.63 1.89 -14.13
CA SER A 134 -7.24 1.82 -14.58
C SER A 134 -6.39 3.00 -14.10
N VAL A 135 -6.95 4.21 -14.10
CA VAL A 135 -6.31 5.42 -13.58
C VAL A 135 -6.13 5.30 -12.06
N SER A 136 -7.17 4.89 -11.34
CA SER A 136 -7.12 4.70 -9.89
C SER A 136 -6.11 3.63 -9.46
N LEU A 137 -6.01 2.54 -10.23
CA LEU A 137 -5.00 1.50 -10.00
C LEU A 137 -3.57 2.03 -10.22
N ARG A 138 -3.36 2.86 -11.24
CA ARG A 138 -2.04 3.47 -11.47
C ARG A 138 -1.64 4.38 -10.32
N MET A 139 -2.56 5.21 -9.84
CA MET A 139 -2.30 6.06 -8.67
C MET A 139 -1.98 5.22 -7.42
N GLN A 140 -2.70 4.13 -7.20
CA GLN A 140 -2.42 3.21 -6.09
C GLN A 140 -1.01 2.62 -6.18
N VAL A 141 -0.56 2.21 -7.37
CA VAL A 141 0.79 1.67 -7.59
C VAL A 141 1.86 2.74 -7.32
N GLU A 142 1.65 3.96 -7.76
CA GLU A 142 2.56 5.09 -7.51
C GLU A 142 2.69 5.37 -6.00
N GLU A 143 1.57 5.40 -5.27
CA GLU A 143 1.59 5.58 -3.81
C GLU A 143 2.21 4.38 -3.08
N ALA A 144 2.07 3.15 -3.60
CA ALA A 144 2.74 1.97 -3.05
C ALA A 144 4.27 2.08 -3.18
N HIS A 145 4.78 2.55 -4.32
CA HIS A 145 6.22 2.79 -4.50
C HIS A 145 6.75 3.86 -3.54
N TYR A 146 5.98 4.94 -3.35
CA TYR A 146 6.35 5.97 -2.38
C TYR A 146 6.34 5.45 -0.95
N TYR A 147 5.35 4.66 -0.58
CA TYR A 147 5.27 4.01 0.72
C TYR A 147 6.46 3.08 0.96
N ASN A 148 6.74 2.14 0.04
CA ASN A 148 7.84 1.19 0.18
C ASN A 148 9.20 1.89 0.31
N ARG A 149 9.41 2.98 -0.46
CA ARG A 149 10.62 3.80 -0.28
C ARG A 149 10.71 4.40 1.11
N SER A 150 9.60 4.92 1.64
CA SER A 150 9.56 5.50 2.98
C SER A 150 9.83 4.46 4.06
N VAL A 151 9.30 3.22 3.89
CA VAL A 151 9.55 2.07 4.77
C VAL A 151 11.02 1.65 4.71
N HIS A 152 11.58 1.56 3.49
CA HIS A 152 12.99 1.24 3.30
C HIS A 152 13.91 2.21 4.06
N ASP A 153 13.70 3.53 3.88
CA ASP A 153 14.48 4.56 4.57
C ASP A 153 14.35 4.45 6.10
N TYR A 154 13.16 4.16 6.60
CA TYR A 154 12.90 4.00 8.02
C TYR A 154 13.54 2.72 8.58
N ASN A 155 13.33 1.57 7.95
CA ASN A 155 13.92 0.30 8.39
C ASN A 155 15.46 0.33 8.32
N ALA A 156 16.04 0.95 7.27
CA ALA A 156 17.49 1.14 7.17
C ALA A 156 18.04 1.98 8.34
N ALA A 157 17.31 3.02 8.78
CA ALA A 157 17.71 3.79 9.94
C ALA A 157 17.62 3.00 11.26
N LEU A 158 16.65 2.07 11.36
CA LEU A 158 16.55 1.15 12.52
C LEU A 158 17.72 0.15 12.58
N ASP A 159 18.24 -0.26 11.42
CA ASP A 159 19.33 -1.24 11.31
C ASP A 159 20.73 -0.64 11.58
N GLU A 160 20.87 0.67 11.71
CA GLU A 160 22.13 1.32 12.12
C GLU A 160 22.58 0.76 13.48
N PRO A 161 23.88 0.40 13.66
CA PRO A 161 24.35 -0.41 14.80
C PRO A 161 23.94 0.10 16.18
N ILE A 162 23.99 1.41 16.40
CA ILE A 162 23.64 2.00 17.69
C ILE A 162 22.12 2.19 17.79
N THR A 163 21.47 2.61 16.72
CA THR A 163 20.01 2.78 16.64
C THR A 163 19.29 1.46 16.92
N ARG A 164 19.78 0.36 16.38
CA ARG A 164 19.25 -0.99 16.59
C ARG A 164 19.16 -1.40 18.06
N LEU A 165 20.11 -0.94 18.89
CA LEU A 165 20.11 -1.23 20.31
C LEU A 165 19.09 -0.41 21.10
N VAL A 166 18.84 0.84 20.69
CA VAL A 166 17.98 1.79 21.44
C VAL A 166 16.57 1.92 20.89
N ALA A 167 16.35 1.64 19.60
CA ALA A 167 15.05 1.79 18.96
C ALA A 167 13.92 1.00 19.64
N PRO A 168 14.11 -0.27 20.04
CA PRO A 168 13.07 -1.02 20.77
C PRO A 168 12.71 -0.40 22.11
N LEU A 169 13.69 0.18 22.83
CA LEU A 169 13.47 0.88 24.10
C LEU A 169 12.65 2.17 23.92
N LEU A 170 12.70 2.76 22.73
CA LEU A 170 11.96 3.96 22.37
C LEU A 170 10.63 3.66 21.66
N GLY A 171 10.25 2.37 21.54
CA GLY A 171 8.99 1.95 20.95
C GLY A 171 8.98 1.94 19.41
N PHE A 172 10.14 2.01 18.77
CA PHE A 172 10.25 1.87 17.31
C PHE A 172 10.42 0.40 16.91
N ALA A 173 9.65 -0.03 15.92
CA ALA A 173 9.70 -1.39 15.38
C ALA A 173 9.69 -1.35 13.84
N PRO A 174 10.26 -2.38 13.17
CA PRO A 174 10.23 -2.48 11.73
C PRO A 174 8.81 -2.54 11.16
N VAL A 175 8.65 -2.01 9.97
CA VAL A 175 7.37 -1.91 9.25
C VAL A 175 7.45 -2.73 7.97
N ASP A 176 6.33 -3.36 7.56
CA ASP A 176 6.21 -4.12 6.32
C ASP A 176 6.22 -3.23 5.08
N GLU A 177 6.93 -3.70 4.06
CA GLU A 177 6.73 -3.21 2.69
C GLU A 177 5.47 -3.85 2.08
N LEU A 178 4.78 -3.09 1.23
CA LEU A 178 3.71 -3.66 0.41
C LEU A 178 4.31 -4.57 -0.66
N ALA A 179 3.70 -5.74 -0.87
CA ALA A 179 4.04 -6.60 -1.98
C ALA A 179 4.02 -5.79 -3.30
N GLN A 180 5.01 -6.02 -4.18
CA GLN A 180 5.12 -5.26 -5.43
C GLN A 180 3.85 -5.39 -6.27
N LEU A 181 3.11 -4.30 -6.36
CA LEU A 181 1.97 -4.15 -7.26
C LEU A 181 2.53 -3.71 -8.62
N SER A 182 2.31 -4.50 -9.66
CA SER A 182 2.69 -4.12 -11.01
C SER A 182 1.58 -3.30 -11.68
N PRO A 183 1.90 -2.21 -12.39
CA PRO A 183 0.88 -1.53 -13.19
C PRO A 183 0.33 -2.50 -14.25
N LEU A 184 -0.94 -2.31 -14.63
CA LEU A 184 -1.52 -3.04 -15.77
C LEU A 184 -0.66 -2.74 -17.01
N SER A 185 0.15 -3.71 -17.42
CA SER A 185 1.04 -3.57 -18.59
C SER A 185 0.20 -3.23 -19.82
N LYS A 186 0.59 -2.16 -20.52
CA LYS A 186 0.23 -1.98 -21.93
C LYS A 186 1.15 -2.93 -22.71
N ASN A 187 0.63 -4.06 -23.14
CA ASN A 187 1.16 -4.73 -24.32
C ASN A 187 0.43 -4.19 -25.53
#